data_7c716df90c49e7c1e0b22a35ef54f49c
#
_entry.id   7c716df90c49e7c1e0b22a35ef54f49c
#
_cell.length_a   1.000
_cell.length_b   1.000
_cell.length_c   1.000
_cell.angle_alpha   90.00
_cell.angle_beta   90.00
_cell.angle_gamma   90.00
#
_symmetry.space_group_name_H-M   'P 1'
#
loop_
_entity.id
_entity.type
_entity.pdbx_description
1 polymer ?
#
loop_
_entity_poly.entity_id
_entity_poly.type
_entity_poly.pdbx_seq_one_letter_code
_entity_poly.pdbx_strand_id
1 'polypeptide(L)'
;MNVLITNQQETLLSGLSVEIIKTLRGEYDADEIIGTFSNFFFGRMILDITAIKEYQNISNIQKLSIGLPVDKIILLLPANGNYSTNAYLSKLISMGFYNFTTNLEGIEYLINNPNSYKDVAHLHQLEPVAPVMTIPGAQPVVKPGTVQEEMAQPIQTGPQVRVIGIKNVTDSAGATTLVVTMKKELEKFHGLSVKAIEVGKRDFVYFNDKSLVSINKNEFLPELQRSMNYDLVLVDMNDMDENSCNEVYHLIEPSIIKINKIAKRDRSIFQKLKDKNIIINKSMISNDEISEFAAETGLRIFTAIRPFNDRSRNQVLTNVLNRLGIIRVDVSDGNKSSGFGGIFRH
;
A
#
# COMPACT_ATOMS: atom_id res chain seq x y z
N MET A 1 13.40 15.51 -19.88
CA MET A 1 12.16 15.99 -20.59
C MET A 1 11.12 16.38 -19.55
N ASN A 2 11.01 17.68 -19.23
CA ASN A 2 10.08 18.18 -18.21
C ASN A 2 9.07 19.14 -18.83
N VAL A 3 7.93 19.34 -18.18
CA VAL A 3 6.92 20.31 -18.57
C VAL A 3 6.73 21.33 -17.47
N LEU A 4 6.40 22.55 -17.83
CA LEU A 4 6.25 23.69 -16.95
C LEU A 4 4.87 24.32 -17.12
N ILE A 5 4.16 24.57 -16.03
CA ILE A 5 2.93 25.35 -16.01
C ILE A 5 3.13 26.45 -14.98
N THR A 6 3.05 27.70 -15.40
CA THR A 6 3.38 28.86 -14.58
C THR A 6 2.39 30.00 -14.74
N ASN A 7 2.21 30.78 -13.69
CA ASN A 7 1.41 32.00 -13.67
C ASN A 7 2.12 33.10 -12.85
N GLN A 8 1.80 33.23 -11.58
CA GLN A 8 2.35 34.36 -10.76
C GLN A 8 3.81 34.14 -10.36
N GLN A 9 4.34 32.94 -10.42
CA GLN A 9 5.73 32.63 -10.06
C GLN A 9 6.66 32.48 -11.28
N GLU A 10 6.28 32.97 -12.44
CA GLU A 10 7.06 32.87 -13.69
C GLU A 10 8.48 33.40 -13.53
N THR A 11 8.66 34.55 -12.84
CA THR A 11 9.98 35.17 -12.62
C THR A 11 10.90 34.21 -11.82
N LEU A 12 10.39 33.56 -10.79
CA LEU A 12 11.15 32.58 -10.02
C LEU A 12 11.52 31.36 -10.90
N LEU A 13 10.59 30.89 -11.69
CA LEU A 13 10.77 29.72 -12.55
C LEU A 13 11.66 29.97 -13.78
N SER A 14 11.90 31.23 -14.15
CA SER A 14 12.83 31.59 -15.23
C SER A 14 14.30 31.23 -14.93
N GLY A 15 14.63 31.02 -13.64
CA GLY A 15 15.95 30.59 -13.18
C GLY A 15 16.21 29.07 -13.24
N LEU A 16 15.23 28.25 -13.67
CA LEU A 16 15.39 26.79 -13.73
C LEU A 16 16.44 26.37 -14.78
N SER A 17 17.42 25.58 -14.33
CA SER A 17 18.49 25.03 -15.17
C SER A 17 18.17 23.63 -15.73
N VAL A 18 16.91 23.37 -16.08
CA VAL A 18 16.47 22.06 -16.56
C VAL A 18 15.81 22.14 -17.93
N GLU A 19 15.90 21.05 -18.69
CA GLU A 19 15.26 20.96 -20.01
C GLU A 19 13.74 20.95 -19.88
N ILE A 20 13.08 21.95 -20.43
CA ILE A 20 11.63 22.08 -20.52
C ILE A 20 11.19 21.89 -21.98
N ILE A 21 10.39 20.87 -22.23
CA ILE A 21 9.90 20.53 -23.58
C ILE A 21 8.57 21.20 -23.92
N LYS A 22 7.79 21.60 -22.90
CA LYS A 22 6.52 22.29 -23.08
C LYS A 22 6.26 23.21 -21.90
N THR A 23 5.86 24.44 -22.20
CA THR A 23 5.49 25.46 -21.19
C THR A 23 4.07 25.95 -21.46
N LEU A 24 3.24 26.00 -20.41
CA LEU A 24 1.99 26.75 -20.40
C LEU A 24 2.14 27.95 -19.47
N ARG A 25 1.62 29.11 -19.88
CA ARG A 25 1.67 30.35 -19.11
C ARG A 25 0.27 30.89 -18.93
N GLY A 26 -0.07 31.23 -17.69
CA GLY A 26 -1.36 31.79 -17.33
C GLY A 26 -2.16 30.86 -16.40
N GLU A 27 -3.43 31.10 -16.29
CA GLU A 27 -4.35 30.40 -15.41
C GLU A 27 -5.26 29.48 -16.23
N TYR A 28 -5.40 28.24 -15.80
CA TYR A 28 -6.12 27.18 -16.50
C TYR A 28 -7.09 26.47 -15.57
N ASP A 29 -8.21 26.00 -16.07
CA ASP A 29 -9.06 25.05 -15.36
C ASP A 29 -8.34 23.70 -15.18
N ALA A 30 -8.60 23.01 -14.08
CA ALA A 30 -7.98 21.69 -13.82
C ALA A 30 -8.24 20.71 -14.98
N ASP A 31 -9.44 20.75 -15.55
CA ASP A 31 -9.83 19.87 -16.67
C ASP A 31 -9.06 20.20 -17.96
N GLU A 32 -8.68 21.46 -18.20
CA GLU A 32 -7.84 21.88 -19.33
C GLU A 32 -6.39 21.36 -19.19
N ILE A 33 -5.85 21.43 -17.96
CA ILE A 33 -4.52 20.88 -17.67
C ILE A 33 -4.53 19.37 -17.88
N ILE A 34 -5.54 18.66 -17.37
CA ILE A 34 -5.72 17.22 -17.53
C ILE A 34 -5.83 16.89 -19.03
N GLY A 35 -6.70 17.57 -19.78
CA GLY A 35 -6.87 17.36 -21.22
C GLY A 35 -5.58 17.53 -22.01
N THR A 36 -4.73 18.47 -21.60
CA THR A 36 -3.46 18.75 -22.27
C THR A 36 -2.38 17.70 -21.98
N PHE A 37 -2.36 17.11 -20.77
CA PHE A 37 -1.23 16.30 -20.31
C PHE A 37 -1.56 14.84 -19.99
N SER A 38 -2.84 14.41 -19.96
CA SER A 38 -3.22 13.02 -19.68
C SER A 38 -2.60 12.02 -20.67
N ASN A 39 -2.46 12.41 -21.94
CA ASN A 39 -1.84 11.61 -23.00
C ASN A 39 -0.46 12.12 -23.41
N PHE A 40 0.13 13.06 -22.65
CA PHE A 40 1.42 13.64 -22.95
C PHE A 40 2.52 12.98 -22.12
N PHE A 41 3.54 12.45 -22.78
CA PHE A 41 4.65 11.82 -22.07
C PHE A 41 5.64 12.88 -21.53
N PHE A 42 5.84 12.91 -20.22
CA PHE A 42 6.82 13.76 -19.53
C PHE A 42 7.50 13.05 -18.38
N GLY A 43 8.71 13.48 -18.03
CA GLY A 43 9.46 12.98 -16.88
C GLY A 43 8.95 13.60 -15.58
N ARG A 44 8.95 14.94 -15.52
CA ARG A 44 8.42 15.74 -14.41
C ARG A 44 7.54 16.87 -14.94
N MET A 45 6.52 17.21 -14.16
CA MET A 45 5.69 18.39 -14.36
C MET A 45 5.96 19.37 -13.20
N ILE A 46 6.47 20.55 -13.52
CA ILE A 46 6.61 21.63 -12.56
C ILE A 46 5.36 22.49 -12.69
N LEU A 47 4.56 22.53 -11.65
CA LEU A 47 3.26 23.17 -11.62
C LEU A 47 3.23 24.27 -10.55
N ASP A 48 3.26 25.54 -11.01
CA ASP A 48 2.91 26.66 -10.17
C ASP A 48 1.44 26.56 -9.79
N ILE A 49 1.15 26.40 -8.50
CA ILE A 49 -0.24 26.20 -8.04
C ILE A 49 -1.16 27.35 -8.44
N THR A 50 -0.62 28.57 -8.58
CA THR A 50 -1.38 29.76 -9.01
C THR A 50 -1.79 29.71 -10.48
N ALA A 51 -1.28 28.75 -11.25
CA ALA A 51 -1.71 28.51 -12.62
C ALA A 51 -2.99 27.63 -12.68
N ILE A 52 -3.45 27.12 -11.55
CA ILE A 52 -4.72 26.42 -11.42
C ILE A 52 -5.80 27.44 -11.04
N LYS A 53 -6.84 27.56 -11.85
CA LYS A 53 -7.97 28.45 -11.55
C LYS A 53 -8.64 28.05 -10.24
N GLU A 54 -8.93 29.04 -9.41
CA GLU A 54 -9.46 28.81 -8.07
C GLU A 54 -8.64 27.77 -7.25
N TYR A 55 -7.30 27.85 -7.32
CA TYR A 55 -6.40 26.93 -6.62
C TYR A 55 -6.60 26.88 -5.10
N GLN A 56 -7.30 27.87 -4.52
CA GLN A 56 -7.70 27.88 -3.12
C GLN A 56 -8.74 26.79 -2.83
N ASN A 57 -9.54 26.42 -3.84
CA ASN A 57 -10.48 25.31 -3.75
C ASN A 57 -9.74 23.98 -3.95
N ILE A 58 -9.56 23.25 -2.87
CA ILE A 58 -8.84 21.98 -2.84
C ILE A 58 -9.41 20.93 -3.83
N SER A 59 -10.70 21.06 -4.20
CA SER A 59 -11.35 20.16 -5.15
C SER A 59 -10.74 20.25 -6.55
N ASN A 60 -10.21 21.42 -6.96
CA ASN A 60 -9.54 21.56 -8.25
C ASN A 60 -8.19 20.86 -8.27
N ILE A 61 -7.47 20.86 -7.14
CA ILE A 61 -6.23 20.11 -6.98
C ILE A 61 -6.52 18.59 -6.93
N GLN A 62 -7.64 18.21 -6.30
CA GLN A 62 -8.09 16.81 -6.28
C GLN A 62 -8.41 16.28 -7.68
N LYS A 63 -9.02 17.08 -8.56
CA LYS A 63 -9.23 16.69 -9.96
C LYS A 63 -7.89 16.36 -10.65
N LEU A 64 -6.86 17.19 -10.46
CA LEU A 64 -5.53 16.92 -11.01
C LEU A 64 -4.94 15.61 -10.48
N SER A 65 -5.17 15.29 -9.20
CA SER A 65 -4.68 14.05 -8.61
C SER A 65 -5.34 12.80 -9.20
N ILE A 66 -6.53 12.94 -9.74
CA ILE A 66 -7.26 11.84 -10.41
C ILE A 66 -6.84 11.72 -11.88
N GLY A 67 -6.62 12.85 -12.56
CA GLY A 67 -6.42 12.91 -14.01
C GLY A 67 -4.96 12.81 -14.47
N LEU A 68 -3.98 13.01 -13.57
CA LEU A 68 -2.55 13.07 -13.91
C LEU A 68 -1.70 12.20 -12.97
N PRO A 69 -0.51 11.75 -13.40
CA PRO A 69 0.43 11.00 -12.56
C PRO A 69 1.06 11.92 -11.49
N VAL A 70 0.46 11.99 -10.29
CA VAL A 70 0.86 12.90 -9.19
C VAL A 70 2.29 12.69 -8.71
N ASP A 71 2.81 11.48 -8.81
CA ASP A 71 4.21 11.13 -8.50
C ASP A 71 5.21 11.90 -9.37
N LYS A 72 4.79 12.36 -10.55
CA LYS A 72 5.59 13.16 -11.48
C LYS A 72 5.38 14.66 -11.33
N ILE A 73 4.41 15.10 -10.53
CA ILE A 73 4.10 16.53 -10.36
C ILE A 73 4.88 17.09 -9.19
N ILE A 74 5.58 18.20 -9.42
CA ILE A 74 6.21 19.03 -8.40
C ILE A 74 5.38 20.30 -8.29
N LEU A 75 4.71 20.49 -7.14
CA LEU A 75 3.92 21.69 -6.88
C LEU A 75 4.80 22.79 -6.33
N LEU A 76 4.80 23.94 -7.00
CA LEU A 76 5.36 25.17 -6.46
C LEU A 76 4.28 25.93 -5.73
N LEU A 77 4.44 26.06 -4.41
CA LEU A 77 3.50 26.73 -3.52
C LEU A 77 3.91 28.19 -3.30
N PRO A 78 2.98 29.13 -3.14
CA PRO A 78 3.31 30.50 -2.75
C PRO A 78 4.03 30.53 -1.40
N ALA A 79 5.09 31.31 -1.29
CA ALA A 79 5.81 31.48 -0.03
C ALA A 79 4.98 32.20 1.05
N ASN A 80 3.97 32.94 0.64
CA ASN A 80 3.09 33.73 1.51
C ASN A 80 1.71 33.08 1.59
N GLY A 81 1.10 33.06 2.80
CA GLY A 81 -0.27 32.59 3.02
C GLY A 81 -0.37 31.22 3.66
N ASN A 82 -1.57 30.64 3.64
CA ASN A 82 -1.90 29.39 4.35
C ASN A 82 -1.46 28.10 3.62
N TYR A 83 -0.76 28.24 2.47
CA TYR A 83 -0.41 27.09 1.61
C TYR A 83 0.80 26.30 2.09
N SER A 84 1.58 26.87 3.02
CA SER A 84 2.71 26.19 3.69
C SER A 84 2.33 25.66 5.09
N THR A 85 1.07 25.75 5.49
CA THR A 85 0.62 25.22 6.79
C THR A 85 0.53 23.70 6.77
N ASN A 86 0.83 23.08 7.91
CA ASN A 86 0.74 21.62 8.04
C ASN A 86 -0.65 21.08 7.66
N ALA A 87 -1.71 21.82 7.96
CA ALA A 87 -3.07 21.43 7.60
C ALA A 87 -3.31 21.41 6.08
N TYR A 88 -2.74 22.36 5.34
CA TYR A 88 -2.83 22.39 3.88
C TYR A 88 -1.95 21.32 3.24
N LEU A 89 -0.69 21.19 3.71
CA LEU A 89 0.23 20.16 3.26
C LEU A 89 -0.31 18.77 3.53
N SER A 90 -0.97 18.54 4.67
CA SER A 90 -1.65 17.29 4.98
C SER A 90 -2.72 16.94 3.95
N LYS A 91 -3.49 17.92 3.45
CA LYS A 91 -4.47 17.70 2.38
C LYS A 91 -3.81 17.34 1.05
N LEU A 92 -2.69 17.99 0.69
CA LEU A 92 -1.92 17.62 -0.50
C LEU A 92 -1.40 16.19 -0.40
N ILE A 93 -0.85 15.83 0.75
CA ILE A 93 -0.33 14.49 1.01
C ILE A 93 -1.43 13.43 0.93
N SER A 94 -2.63 13.70 1.45
CA SER A 94 -3.79 12.80 1.35
C SER A 94 -4.25 12.55 -0.09
N MET A 95 -3.97 13.48 -1.01
CA MET A 95 -4.26 13.36 -2.44
C MET A 95 -3.10 12.74 -3.24
N GLY A 96 -1.99 12.36 -2.57
CA GLY A 96 -0.82 11.75 -3.20
C GLY A 96 0.24 12.71 -3.69
N PHE A 97 0.10 14.02 -3.49
CA PHE A 97 1.14 14.99 -3.81
C PHE A 97 2.21 15.00 -2.71
N TYR A 98 3.37 14.43 -2.99
CA TYR A 98 4.51 14.38 -2.06
C TYR A 98 5.62 15.35 -2.45
N ASN A 99 5.62 15.82 -3.70
CA ASN A 99 6.63 16.73 -4.22
C ASN A 99 6.06 18.14 -4.24
N PHE A 100 6.38 18.93 -3.22
CA PHE A 100 6.00 20.33 -3.13
C PHE A 100 7.13 21.17 -2.51
N THR A 101 7.23 22.40 -2.92
CA THR A 101 8.26 23.35 -2.45
C THR A 101 7.78 24.78 -2.65
N THR A 102 8.47 25.75 -2.05
CA THR A 102 8.22 27.18 -2.18
C THR A 102 9.35 27.94 -2.88
N ASN A 103 10.41 27.23 -3.32
CA ASN A 103 11.61 27.84 -3.89
C ASN A 103 12.20 27.03 -5.05
N LEU A 104 13.09 27.65 -5.79
CA LEU A 104 13.74 27.08 -6.98
C LEU A 104 14.64 25.89 -6.62
N GLU A 105 15.44 26.00 -5.57
CA GLU A 105 16.37 24.95 -5.12
C GLU A 105 15.62 23.66 -4.78
N GLY A 106 14.45 23.79 -4.15
CA GLY A 106 13.58 22.65 -3.86
C GLY A 106 13.05 21.99 -5.13
N ILE A 107 12.73 22.74 -6.19
CA ILE A 107 12.32 22.15 -7.49
C ILE A 107 13.48 21.37 -8.09
N GLU A 108 14.67 21.94 -8.17
CA GLU A 108 15.87 21.29 -8.74
C GLU A 108 16.24 20.03 -7.96
N TYR A 109 16.11 20.05 -6.65
CA TYR A 109 16.29 18.87 -5.80
C TYR A 109 15.26 17.79 -6.11
N LEU A 110 13.97 18.12 -6.14
CA LEU A 110 12.84 17.17 -6.32
C LEU A 110 12.79 16.59 -7.74
N ILE A 111 13.34 17.25 -8.74
CA ILE A 111 13.46 16.69 -10.10
C ILE A 111 14.28 15.40 -10.08
N ASN A 112 15.39 15.41 -9.33
CA ASN A 112 16.31 14.28 -9.24
C ASN A 112 16.02 13.35 -8.07
N ASN A 113 15.44 13.88 -6.99
CA ASN A 113 15.17 13.17 -5.73
C ASN A 113 13.69 13.35 -5.33
N PRO A 114 12.76 12.69 -6.02
CA PRO A 114 11.34 12.80 -5.68
C PRO A 114 11.05 12.22 -4.31
N ASN A 115 10.25 12.93 -3.54
CA ASN A 115 9.76 12.47 -2.25
C ASN A 115 8.81 11.27 -2.41
N SER A 116 8.93 10.35 -1.47
CA SER A 116 7.92 9.33 -1.16
C SER A 116 7.04 9.81 0.00
N TYR A 117 5.96 9.08 0.30
CA TYR A 117 5.14 9.37 1.48
C TYR A 117 5.96 9.42 2.78
N LYS A 118 6.97 8.55 2.91
CA LYS A 118 7.84 8.48 4.08
C LYS A 118 8.55 9.82 4.38
N ASP A 119 8.95 10.53 3.33
CA ASP A 119 9.71 11.78 3.46
C ASP A 119 8.82 12.93 3.95
N VAL A 120 7.51 12.87 3.69
CA VAL A 120 6.51 13.89 4.05
C VAL A 120 5.51 13.45 5.12
N ALA A 121 5.60 12.21 5.60
CA ALA A 121 4.65 11.63 6.57
C ALA A 121 4.53 12.47 7.85
N HIS A 122 5.61 13.10 8.30
CA HIS A 122 5.63 13.98 9.46
C HIS A 122 4.78 15.26 9.33
N LEU A 123 4.44 15.64 8.07
CA LEU A 123 3.56 16.77 7.76
C LEU A 123 2.10 16.35 7.61
N HIS A 124 1.82 15.04 7.55
CA HIS A 124 0.48 14.50 7.38
C HIS A 124 -0.25 14.47 8.72
N GLN A 125 -0.96 15.56 9.03
CA GLN A 125 -1.85 15.60 10.17
C GLN A 125 -3.13 14.83 9.81
N LEU A 126 -3.30 13.66 10.41
CA LEU A 126 -4.60 12.98 10.42
C LEU A 126 -5.54 13.83 11.30
N GLU A 127 -6.56 14.43 10.72
CA GLU A 127 -7.57 15.16 11.52
C GLU A 127 -8.18 14.18 12.54
N PRO A 128 -8.25 14.56 13.84
CA PRO A 128 -8.98 13.76 14.80
C PRO A 128 -10.45 13.73 14.37
N VAL A 129 -10.98 12.53 14.16
CA VAL A 129 -12.41 12.31 13.93
C VAL A 129 -13.17 13.00 15.07
N ALA A 130 -14.08 13.91 14.73
CA ALA A 130 -14.86 14.69 15.70
C ALA A 130 -15.46 13.77 16.77
N PRO A 131 -15.40 14.13 18.06
CA PRO A 131 -15.90 13.28 19.12
C PRO A 131 -17.42 13.12 19.01
N VAL A 132 -17.86 11.87 18.98
CA VAL A 132 -19.24 11.48 19.15
C VAL A 132 -19.77 12.08 20.45
N MET A 133 -20.92 12.68 20.38
CA MET A 133 -21.68 13.38 21.42
C MET A 133 -21.43 12.86 22.84
N THR A 134 -20.99 13.77 23.70
CA THR A 134 -20.93 13.60 25.14
C THR A 134 -22.34 13.52 25.73
N ILE A 135 -22.60 12.45 26.47
CA ILE A 135 -23.72 12.36 27.41
C ILE A 135 -23.40 13.31 28.58
N PRO A 136 -24.34 14.17 29.04
CA PRO A 136 -24.08 15.12 30.10
C PRO A 136 -23.98 14.42 31.46
N GLY A 137 -22.88 14.61 32.16
CA GLY A 137 -22.80 14.29 33.60
C GLY A 137 -21.55 13.57 34.09
N ALA A 138 -20.33 14.12 33.91
CA ALA A 138 -19.21 13.83 34.80
C ALA A 138 -18.16 14.95 34.72
N GLN A 139 -17.90 15.61 35.83
CA GLN A 139 -16.91 16.69 35.98
C GLN A 139 -15.46 16.13 36.01
N PRO A 140 -14.49 16.85 35.45
CA PRO A 140 -13.09 16.47 35.54
C PRO A 140 -12.42 16.97 36.82
N VAL A 141 -11.78 16.07 37.53
CA VAL A 141 -10.85 16.43 38.63
C VAL A 141 -9.45 16.56 38.07
N VAL A 142 -8.92 17.77 38.12
CA VAL A 142 -7.53 18.08 37.78
C VAL A 142 -6.67 17.90 39.02
N LYS A 143 -5.55 17.16 38.93
CA LYS A 143 -4.39 17.27 39.83
C LYS A 143 -3.10 17.38 39.02
N PRO A 144 -2.19 18.32 39.40
CA PRO A 144 -0.92 18.51 38.71
C PRO A 144 0.20 17.67 39.29
N GLY A 145 1.12 17.21 38.49
CA GLY A 145 2.39 16.69 38.98
C GLY A 145 3.15 15.74 38.07
N THR A 146 4.29 16.22 37.66
CA THR A 146 5.52 15.51 37.27
C THR A 146 5.64 14.94 35.86
N VAL A 147 6.50 15.62 35.07
CA VAL A 147 7.06 15.22 33.79
C VAL A 147 7.97 14.03 33.98
N GLN A 148 7.67 12.91 33.33
CA GLN A 148 8.65 11.90 32.98
C GLN A 148 8.48 11.59 31.50
N GLU A 149 9.56 11.73 30.75
CA GLU A 149 9.66 11.32 29.35
C GLU A 149 9.50 9.80 29.27
N GLU A 150 8.30 9.35 28.94
CA GLU A 150 8.06 7.98 28.48
C GLU A 150 7.94 8.00 26.96
N MET A 151 8.75 7.17 26.32
CA MET A 151 8.73 6.91 24.88
C MET A 151 7.29 6.68 24.42
N ALA A 152 6.78 7.56 23.57
CA ALA A 152 5.46 7.46 22.97
C ALA A 152 5.37 6.20 22.12
N GLN A 153 4.67 5.19 22.63
CA GLN A 153 4.14 4.12 21.81
C GLN A 153 3.05 4.72 20.89
N PRO A 154 2.92 4.27 19.63
CA PRO A 154 1.90 4.80 18.73
C PRO A 154 0.51 4.49 19.29
N ILE A 155 -0.27 5.54 19.51
CA ILE A 155 -1.67 5.46 19.96
C ILE A 155 -2.46 4.73 18.88
N GLN A 156 -2.86 3.50 19.16
CA GLN A 156 -3.83 2.75 18.35
C GLN A 156 -5.23 3.33 18.62
N THR A 157 -5.73 4.12 17.71
CA THR A 157 -7.09 4.67 17.76
C THR A 157 -8.04 3.87 16.86
N GLY A 158 -8.88 3.03 17.44
CA GLY A 158 -9.97 2.31 16.77
C GLY A 158 -9.60 0.97 16.12
N PRO A 159 -10.56 0.11 15.77
CA PRO A 159 -10.30 -1.12 15.06
C PRO A 159 -9.81 -0.82 13.64
N GLN A 160 -8.51 -0.75 13.45
CA GLN A 160 -7.93 -0.67 12.11
C GLN A 160 -8.10 -2.03 11.44
N VAL A 161 -8.72 -2.04 10.25
CA VAL A 161 -8.76 -3.25 9.43
C VAL A 161 -7.34 -3.77 9.22
N ARG A 162 -7.11 -5.04 9.48
CA ARG A 162 -5.81 -5.67 9.25
C ARG A 162 -5.54 -5.77 7.76
N VAL A 163 -4.39 -5.27 7.32
CA VAL A 163 -3.99 -5.24 5.90
C VAL A 163 -2.76 -6.12 5.71
N ILE A 164 -2.90 -7.17 4.93
CA ILE A 164 -1.83 -8.13 4.63
C ILE A 164 -1.43 -8.03 3.17
N GLY A 165 -0.18 -7.66 2.93
CA GLY A 165 0.42 -7.59 1.60
C GLY A 165 1.10 -8.90 1.21
N ILE A 166 0.88 -9.32 -0.04
CA ILE A 166 1.57 -10.45 -0.67
C ILE A 166 2.35 -9.94 -1.86
N LYS A 167 3.66 -10.18 -1.87
CA LYS A 167 4.59 -9.65 -2.87
C LYS A 167 5.38 -10.76 -3.53
N ASN A 168 5.39 -10.84 -4.86
CA ASN A 168 6.24 -11.77 -5.57
C ASN A 168 7.70 -11.30 -5.55
N VAL A 169 8.61 -12.17 -5.16
CA VAL A 169 10.06 -11.98 -5.30
C VAL A 169 10.53 -12.60 -6.60
N THR A 170 10.17 -13.85 -6.85
CA THR A 170 10.41 -14.50 -8.14
C THR A 170 9.25 -14.24 -9.10
N ASP A 171 9.55 -14.20 -10.39
CA ASP A 171 8.55 -13.97 -11.42
C ASP A 171 7.41 -15.01 -11.30
N SER A 172 6.16 -14.52 -11.27
CA SER A 172 4.96 -15.37 -11.20
C SER A 172 4.94 -16.37 -10.01
N ALA A 173 5.49 -15.97 -8.85
CA ALA A 173 5.47 -16.81 -7.65
C ALA A 173 4.06 -17.11 -7.11
N GLY A 174 3.01 -16.44 -7.62
CA GLY A 174 1.61 -16.79 -7.38
C GLY A 174 0.88 -15.91 -6.38
N ALA A 175 1.30 -14.65 -6.18
CA ALA A 175 0.63 -13.71 -5.26
C ALA A 175 -0.86 -13.56 -5.56
N THR A 176 -1.23 -13.27 -6.82
CA THR A 176 -2.62 -13.12 -7.27
C THR A 176 -3.46 -14.36 -6.92
N THR A 177 -2.96 -15.55 -7.25
CA THR A 177 -3.65 -16.82 -6.95
C THR A 177 -3.79 -17.03 -5.44
N LEU A 178 -2.74 -16.75 -4.67
CA LEU A 178 -2.77 -16.92 -3.22
C LEU A 178 -3.77 -15.98 -2.56
N VAL A 179 -3.77 -14.70 -2.93
CA VAL A 179 -4.72 -13.69 -2.42
C VAL A 179 -6.17 -14.11 -2.70
N VAL A 180 -6.48 -14.51 -3.93
CA VAL A 180 -7.83 -14.94 -4.32
C VAL A 180 -8.27 -16.21 -3.58
N THR A 181 -7.37 -17.18 -3.43
CA THR A 181 -7.71 -18.45 -2.74
C THR A 181 -7.84 -18.25 -1.23
N MET A 182 -6.98 -17.43 -0.61
CA MET A 182 -7.12 -17.06 0.80
C MET A 182 -8.45 -16.36 1.07
N LYS A 183 -8.83 -15.38 0.23
CA LYS A 183 -10.12 -14.70 0.34
C LYS A 183 -11.27 -15.70 0.29
N LYS A 184 -11.32 -16.56 -0.73
CA LYS A 184 -12.38 -17.57 -0.88
C LYS A 184 -12.47 -18.53 0.30
N GLU A 185 -11.33 -18.98 0.82
CA GLU A 185 -11.27 -19.88 1.99
C GLU A 185 -11.84 -19.18 3.23
N LEU A 186 -11.41 -17.92 3.48
CA LEU A 186 -11.83 -17.14 4.63
C LEU A 186 -13.32 -16.83 4.62
N GLU A 187 -13.87 -16.41 3.48
CA GLU A 187 -15.29 -16.09 3.35
C GLU A 187 -16.17 -17.35 3.43
N LYS A 188 -15.79 -18.40 2.70
CA LYS A 188 -16.63 -19.59 2.56
C LYS A 188 -16.64 -20.47 3.81
N PHE A 189 -15.52 -20.59 4.52
CA PHE A 189 -15.36 -21.57 5.59
C PHE A 189 -15.13 -20.95 6.97
N HIS A 190 -14.79 -19.66 7.03
CA HIS A 190 -14.50 -18.97 8.29
C HIS A 190 -15.41 -17.76 8.56
N GLY A 191 -16.34 -17.44 7.63
CA GLY A 191 -17.34 -16.40 7.81
C GLY A 191 -16.79 -14.99 7.93
N LEU A 192 -15.52 -14.78 7.51
CA LEU A 192 -14.89 -13.44 7.50
C LEU A 192 -15.28 -12.69 6.24
N SER A 193 -15.50 -11.37 6.38
CA SER A 193 -15.66 -10.49 5.24
C SER A 193 -14.28 -10.00 4.79
N VAL A 194 -13.89 -10.34 3.56
CA VAL A 194 -12.53 -10.09 3.06
C VAL A 194 -12.55 -9.26 1.79
N LYS A 195 -11.85 -8.14 1.80
CA LYS A 195 -11.56 -7.36 0.61
C LYS A 195 -10.22 -7.81 0.04
N ALA A 196 -10.14 -8.01 -1.27
CA ALA A 196 -8.86 -8.21 -1.94
C ALA A 196 -8.59 -7.09 -2.94
N ILE A 197 -7.40 -6.51 -2.86
CA ILE A 197 -6.96 -5.40 -3.69
C ILE A 197 -5.73 -5.84 -4.49
N GLU A 198 -5.77 -5.66 -5.79
CA GLU A 198 -4.65 -5.87 -6.69
C GLU A 198 -4.12 -4.52 -7.17
N VAL A 199 -2.82 -4.26 -7.01
CA VAL A 199 -2.22 -2.98 -7.37
C VAL A 199 -1.37 -3.10 -8.63
N GLY A 200 -1.64 -2.24 -9.62
CA GLY A 200 -0.82 -2.13 -10.84
C GLY A 200 -0.99 -3.25 -11.85
N LYS A 201 -1.95 -4.17 -11.63
CA LYS A 201 -2.37 -5.22 -12.56
C LYS A 201 -3.89 -5.21 -12.70
N ARG A 202 -4.42 -6.05 -13.57
CA ARG A 202 -5.87 -6.20 -13.82
C ARG A 202 -6.30 -7.66 -13.93
N ASP A 203 -5.70 -8.54 -13.14
CA ASP A 203 -6.04 -9.97 -13.16
C ASP A 203 -7.37 -10.23 -12.42
N PHE A 204 -7.73 -9.38 -11.46
CA PHE A 204 -8.99 -9.51 -10.71
C PHE A 204 -10.24 -9.21 -11.54
N VAL A 205 -10.12 -8.52 -12.68
CA VAL A 205 -11.27 -8.26 -13.58
C VAL A 205 -11.85 -9.54 -14.20
N TYR A 206 -11.07 -10.64 -14.19
CA TYR A 206 -11.53 -11.94 -14.69
C TYR A 206 -12.39 -12.71 -13.67
N PHE A 207 -12.54 -12.18 -12.45
CA PHE A 207 -13.40 -12.73 -11.43
C PHE A 207 -14.68 -11.90 -11.29
N ASN A 208 -15.84 -12.54 -11.27
CA ASN A 208 -17.11 -11.85 -11.06
C ASN A 208 -17.40 -11.67 -9.56
N ASP A 209 -16.56 -10.90 -8.89
CA ASP A 209 -16.63 -10.65 -7.44
C ASP A 209 -16.32 -9.17 -7.16
N LYS A 210 -17.30 -8.44 -6.61
CA LYS A 210 -17.18 -7.00 -6.31
C LYS A 210 -16.20 -6.68 -5.18
N SER A 211 -15.82 -7.66 -4.38
CA SER A 211 -14.82 -7.51 -3.32
C SER A 211 -13.37 -7.81 -3.80
N LEU A 212 -13.19 -8.16 -5.08
CA LEU A 212 -11.92 -8.20 -5.79
C LEU A 212 -11.78 -6.93 -6.63
N VAL A 213 -10.80 -6.07 -6.31
CA VAL A 213 -10.65 -4.76 -6.96
C VAL A 213 -9.23 -4.60 -7.50
N SER A 214 -9.13 -4.23 -8.77
CA SER A 214 -7.85 -3.87 -9.40
C SER A 214 -7.72 -2.36 -9.47
N ILE A 215 -6.65 -1.82 -8.92
CA ILE A 215 -6.41 -0.38 -8.80
C ILE A 215 -5.00 0.01 -9.21
N ASN A 216 -4.80 1.29 -9.46
CA ASN A 216 -3.46 1.88 -9.55
C ASN A 216 -2.91 2.20 -8.15
N LYS A 217 -1.60 2.40 -8.03
CA LYS A 217 -0.95 2.72 -6.75
C LYS A 217 -1.58 3.92 -6.03
N ASN A 218 -1.96 4.94 -6.78
CA ASN A 218 -2.52 6.18 -6.23
C ASN A 218 -3.94 6.01 -5.66
N GLU A 219 -4.63 4.94 -6.05
CA GLU A 219 -5.99 4.63 -5.60
C GLU A 219 -6.00 3.77 -4.32
N PHE A 220 -4.82 3.32 -3.87
CA PHE A 220 -4.72 2.36 -2.76
C PHE A 220 -5.29 2.91 -1.44
N LEU A 221 -4.86 4.10 -1.02
CA LEU A 221 -5.35 4.69 0.24
C LEU A 221 -6.86 5.01 0.21
N PRO A 222 -7.42 5.61 -0.85
CA PRO A 222 -8.87 5.76 -0.98
C PRO A 222 -9.63 4.43 -0.94
N GLU A 223 -9.11 3.39 -1.60
CA GLU A 223 -9.76 2.08 -1.60
C GLU A 223 -9.63 1.39 -0.24
N LEU A 224 -8.50 1.56 0.45
CA LEU A 224 -8.33 1.07 1.81
C LEU A 224 -9.33 1.72 2.78
N GLN A 225 -9.56 3.03 2.67
CA GLN A 225 -10.57 3.74 3.48
C GLN A 225 -11.99 3.20 3.23
N ARG A 226 -12.34 2.88 1.98
CA ARG A 226 -13.63 2.23 1.64
C ARG A 226 -13.72 0.81 2.18
N SER A 227 -12.60 0.22 2.51
CA SER A 227 -12.48 -1.18 2.97
C SER A 227 -12.48 -1.34 4.49
N MET A 228 -12.67 -0.26 5.25
CA MET A 228 -12.63 -0.28 6.73
C MET A 228 -13.72 -1.13 7.38
N ASN A 229 -14.80 -1.45 6.65
CA ASN A 229 -15.89 -2.31 7.12
C ASN A 229 -15.63 -3.82 6.91
N TYR A 230 -14.50 -4.20 6.31
CA TYR A 230 -14.09 -5.59 6.16
C TYR A 230 -13.29 -6.04 7.38
N ASP A 231 -13.33 -7.35 7.67
CA ASP A 231 -12.53 -7.95 8.75
C ASP A 231 -11.05 -8.01 8.38
N LEU A 232 -10.77 -8.12 7.08
CA LEU A 232 -9.42 -8.27 6.54
C LEU A 232 -9.31 -7.68 5.13
N VAL A 233 -8.19 -7.03 4.85
CA VAL A 233 -7.80 -6.63 3.50
C VAL A 233 -6.56 -7.41 3.07
N LEU A 234 -6.66 -8.13 1.96
CA LEU A 234 -5.55 -8.83 1.32
C LEU A 234 -5.08 -8.03 0.10
N VAL A 235 -3.79 -7.85 -0.06
CA VAL A 235 -3.23 -7.01 -1.13
C VAL A 235 -2.23 -7.80 -1.98
N ASP A 236 -2.51 -7.93 -3.28
CA ASP A 236 -1.49 -8.31 -4.28
C ASP A 236 -0.68 -7.06 -4.62
N MET A 237 0.50 -6.94 -4.00
CA MET A 237 1.23 -5.68 -3.93
C MET A 237 1.97 -5.28 -5.21
N ASN A 238 2.40 -6.27 -5.99
CA ASN A 238 3.30 -6.04 -7.12
C ASN A 238 4.47 -5.09 -6.75
N ASP A 239 4.55 -3.92 -7.36
CA ASP A 239 5.60 -2.91 -7.12
C ASP A 239 5.21 -1.86 -6.05
N MET A 240 4.18 -2.13 -5.22
CA MET A 240 3.77 -1.21 -4.17
C MET A 240 4.77 -1.17 -3.01
N ASP A 241 4.82 -0.04 -2.29
CA ASP A 241 5.63 0.12 -1.09
C ASP A 241 5.09 -0.79 0.04
N GLU A 242 6.00 -1.47 0.73
CA GLU A 242 5.69 -2.41 1.80
C GLU A 242 5.10 -1.72 3.04
N ASN A 243 5.46 -0.47 3.29
CA ASN A 243 4.94 0.32 4.42
C ASN A 243 3.43 0.60 4.33
N SER A 244 2.81 0.32 3.18
CA SER A 244 1.38 0.50 2.96
C SER A 244 0.51 -0.60 3.58
N CYS A 245 1.12 -1.68 4.08
CA CYS A 245 0.44 -2.82 4.72
C CYS A 245 0.95 -3.02 6.15
N ASN A 246 0.09 -3.56 7.03
CA ASN A 246 0.50 -3.89 8.40
C ASN A 246 1.55 -5.00 8.41
N GLU A 247 1.40 -5.96 7.51
CA GLU A 247 2.30 -7.11 7.37
C GLU A 247 2.50 -7.40 5.88
N VAL A 248 3.73 -7.77 5.50
CA VAL A 248 4.05 -8.16 4.12
C VAL A 248 4.72 -9.52 4.11
N TYR A 249 4.24 -10.39 3.22
CA TYR A 249 4.80 -11.71 2.96
C TYR A 249 5.35 -11.79 1.54
N HIS A 250 6.58 -12.20 1.43
CA HIS A 250 7.34 -12.27 0.18
C HIS A 250 7.34 -13.67 -0.37
N LEU A 251 6.78 -13.87 -1.56
CA LEU A 251 6.65 -15.16 -2.20
C LEU A 251 7.87 -15.48 -3.06
N ILE A 252 8.49 -16.61 -2.78
CA ILE A 252 9.55 -17.20 -3.61
C ILE A 252 9.05 -18.56 -4.14
N GLU A 253 9.04 -18.73 -5.45
CA GLU A 253 8.94 -20.06 -6.06
C GLU A 253 10.37 -20.61 -6.22
N PRO A 254 10.72 -21.74 -5.57
CA PRO A 254 12.09 -22.21 -5.41
C PRO A 254 12.63 -22.91 -6.67
N SER A 255 12.25 -22.45 -7.85
CA SER A 255 12.81 -22.92 -9.12
C SER A 255 14.23 -22.40 -9.30
N ILE A 256 15.20 -23.26 -9.58
CA ILE A 256 16.62 -22.91 -9.81
C ILE A 256 16.73 -21.76 -10.83
N ILE A 257 15.98 -21.82 -11.93
CA ILE A 257 16.01 -20.77 -12.97
C ILE A 257 15.50 -19.44 -12.40
N LYS A 258 14.44 -19.43 -11.61
CA LYS A 258 13.86 -18.21 -11.05
C LYS A 258 14.78 -17.62 -9.98
N ILE A 259 15.35 -18.45 -9.12
CA ILE A 259 16.34 -18.04 -8.12
C ILE A 259 17.56 -17.41 -8.78
N ASN A 260 18.14 -18.08 -9.79
CA ASN A 260 19.28 -17.56 -10.52
C ASN A 260 18.98 -16.25 -11.26
N LYS A 261 17.76 -16.08 -11.79
CA LYS A 261 17.32 -14.83 -12.43
C LYS A 261 17.32 -13.67 -11.44
N ILE A 262 16.73 -13.84 -10.26
CA ILE A 262 16.69 -12.75 -9.27
C ILE A 262 18.09 -12.44 -8.72
N ALA A 263 18.90 -13.44 -8.43
CA ALA A 263 20.28 -13.27 -7.97
C ALA A 263 21.19 -12.58 -9.01
N LYS A 264 20.96 -12.86 -10.30
CA LYS A 264 21.68 -12.20 -11.40
C LYS A 264 21.23 -10.76 -11.62
N ARG A 265 19.91 -10.48 -11.44
CA ARG A 265 19.33 -9.14 -11.57
C ARG A 265 19.75 -8.24 -10.42
N ASP A 266 19.77 -8.76 -9.21
CA ASP A 266 20.17 -8.05 -7.99
C ASP A 266 20.98 -8.99 -7.08
N ARG A 267 22.31 -8.80 -7.06
CA ARG A 267 23.22 -9.63 -6.24
C ARG A 267 23.00 -9.48 -4.74
N SER A 268 22.35 -8.39 -4.31
CA SER A 268 22.05 -8.12 -2.89
C SER A 268 20.63 -8.56 -2.49
N ILE A 269 19.88 -9.22 -3.36
CA ILE A 269 18.46 -9.53 -3.14
C ILE A 269 18.22 -10.31 -1.84
N PHE A 270 19.02 -11.34 -1.57
CA PHE A 270 18.87 -12.14 -0.35
C PHE A 270 19.20 -11.34 0.90
N GLN A 271 20.13 -10.40 0.83
CA GLN A 271 20.44 -9.50 1.93
C GLN A 271 19.28 -8.53 2.22
N LYS A 272 18.64 -8.00 1.18
CA LYS A 272 17.44 -7.15 1.31
C LYS A 272 16.23 -7.89 1.86
N LEU A 273 16.19 -9.21 1.69
CA LEU A 273 15.11 -10.08 2.14
C LEU A 273 15.35 -10.73 3.51
N LYS A 274 16.52 -10.55 4.12
CA LYS A 274 16.95 -11.25 5.34
C LYS A 274 15.96 -11.11 6.51
N ASP A 275 15.41 -9.92 6.70
CA ASP A 275 14.49 -9.61 7.81
C ASP A 275 13.01 -9.65 7.37
N LYS A 276 12.72 -10.18 6.19
CA LYS A 276 11.37 -10.25 5.63
C LYS A 276 10.73 -11.62 5.92
N ASN A 277 9.39 -11.64 5.95
CA ASN A 277 8.63 -12.88 6.07
C ASN A 277 8.57 -13.57 4.69
N ILE A 278 9.31 -14.66 4.54
CA ILE A 278 9.39 -15.38 3.27
C ILE A 278 8.45 -16.57 3.27
N ILE A 279 7.63 -16.66 2.24
CA ILE A 279 6.80 -17.83 1.93
C ILE A 279 7.38 -18.53 0.70
N ILE A 280 7.80 -19.78 0.86
CA ILE A 280 8.15 -20.62 -0.28
C ILE A 280 6.85 -21.16 -0.89
N ASN A 281 6.49 -20.67 -2.06
CA ASN A 281 5.22 -21.04 -2.72
C ASN A 281 5.44 -22.02 -3.87
N LYS A 282 4.44 -22.85 -4.13
CA LYS A 282 4.49 -23.96 -5.11
C LYS A 282 5.65 -24.93 -4.86
N SER A 283 5.98 -25.13 -3.59
CA SER A 283 7.15 -25.90 -3.19
C SER A 283 6.98 -27.39 -3.50
N MET A 284 7.81 -27.88 -4.42
CA MET A 284 7.95 -29.30 -4.70
C MET A 284 9.15 -29.91 -3.96
N ILE A 285 10.00 -29.08 -3.36
CA ILE A 285 11.21 -29.49 -2.63
C ILE A 285 10.85 -29.98 -1.22
N SER A 286 11.69 -30.81 -0.65
CA SER A 286 11.54 -31.37 0.70
C SER A 286 11.76 -30.31 1.79
N ASN A 287 11.44 -30.63 3.02
CA ASN A 287 11.72 -29.73 4.15
C ASN A 287 13.22 -29.55 4.38
N ASP A 288 14.02 -30.57 4.11
CA ASP A 288 15.49 -30.52 4.23
C ASP A 288 16.08 -29.58 3.21
N GLU A 289 15.65 -29.66 1.95
CA GLU A 289 16.05 -28.71 0.90
C GLU A 289 15.59 -27.26 1.19
N ILE A 290 14.43 -27.07 1.83
CA ILE A 290 13.98 -25.75 2.29
C ILE A 290 14.93 -25.23 3.39
N SER A 291 15.34 -26.10 4.30
CA SER A 291 16.24 -25.73 5.40
C SER A 291 17.65 -25.39 4.87
N GLU A 292 18.13 -26.15 3.89
CA GLU A 292 19.40 -25.88 3.18
C GLU A 292 19.33 -24.55 2.43
N PHE A 293 18.26 -24.31 1.68
CA PHE A 293 18.04 -23.02 1.00
C PHE A 293 18.00 -21.85 1.98
N ALA A 294 17.35 -22.01 3.14
CA ALA A 294 17.31 -20.99 4.19
C ALA A 294 18.70 -20.72 4.77
N ALA A 295 19.50 -21.76 5.00
CA ALA A 295 20.87 -21.64 5.49
C ALA A 295 21.80 -20.96 4.48
N GLU A 296 21.74 -21.34 3.21
CA GLU A 296 22.56 -20.75 2.14
C GLU A 296 22.26 -19.28 1.88
N THR A 297 20.96 -18.91 1.90
CA THR A 297 20.52 -17.55 1.59
C THR A 297 20.46 -16.64 2.81
N GLY A 298 20.47 -17.19 4.03
CA GLY A 298 20.27 -16.48 5.28
C GLY A 298 18.83 -15.95 5.46
N LEU A 299 17.86 -16.49 4.70
CA LEU A 299 16.47 -16.06 4.73
C LEU A 299 15.69 -16.71 5.87
N ARG A 300 14.80 -15.94 6.48
CA ARG A 300 13.82 -16.43 7.44
C ARG A 300 12.58 -16.96 6.73
N ILE A 301 12.48 -18.30 6.59
CA ILE A 301 11.31 -18.92 5.96
C ILE A 301 10.15 -18.96 6.97
N PHE A 302 9.11 -18.18 6.68
CA PHE A 302 7.89 -18.14 7.47
C PHE A 302 7.10 -19.44 7.32
N THR A 303 6.85 -19.87 6.08
CA THR A 303 6.19 -21.15 5.78
C THR A 303 6.46 -21.56 4.34
N ALA A 304 6.19 -22.84 4.04
CA ALA A 304 6.21 -23.36 2.68
C ALA A 304 4.81 -23.85 2.28
N ILE A 305 4.38 -23.50 1.09
CA ILE A 305 3.09 -23.86 0.50
C ILE A 305 3.35 -24.84 -0.64
N ARG A 306 2.86 -26.06 -0.50
CA ARG A 306 2.88 -27.06 -1.58
C ARG A 306 1.81 -26.74 -2.61
N PRO A 307 1.96 -27.17 -3.87
CA PRO A 307 0.90 -27.04 -4.86
C PRO A 307 -0.40 -27.64 -4.33
N PHE A 308 -1.49 -26.93 -4.49
CA PHE A 308 -2.82 -27.33 -4.05
C PHE A 308 -3.87 -27.00 -5.12
N ASN A 309 -5.03 -27.65 -5.00
CA ASN A 309 -6.16 -27.34 -5.87
C ASN A 309 -6.89 -26.09 -5.37
N ASP A 310 -6.89 -25.03 -6.18
CA ASP A 310 -7.51 -23.72 -5.88
C ASP A 310 -9.04 -23.70 -5.98
N ARG A 311 -9.65 -24.84 -6.40
CA ARG A 311 -11.11 -24.99 -6.57
C ARG A 311 -11.80 -25.69 -5.39
N SER A 312 -11.05 -26.31 -4.51
CA SER A 312 -11.58 -27.07 -3.35
C SER A 312 -10.98 -26.57 -2.05
N ARG A 313 -11.69 -26.86 -0.93
CA ARG A 313 -11.13 -26.64 0.41
C ARG A 313 -9.80 -27.39 0.54
N ASN A 314 -8.80 -26.71 1.12
CA ASN A 314 -7.47 -27.27 1.20
C ASN A 314 -6.85 -27.06 2.57
N GLN A 315 -6.51 -28.18 3.24
CA GLN A 315 -5.87 -28.14 4.56
C GLN A 315 -4.53 -27.37 4.56
N VAL A 316 -3.81 -27.38 3.43
CA VAL A 316 -2.55 -26.60 3.31
C VAL A 316 -2.84 -25.13 3.49
N LEU A 317 -3.88 -24.61 2.85
CA LEU A 317 -4.26 -23.20 2.96
C LEU A 317 -4.78 -22.87 4.36
N THR A 318 -5.62 -23.73 4.94
CA THR A 318 -6.09 -23.60 6.33
C THR A 318 -4.92 -23.49 7.31
N ASN A 319 -3.88 -24.32 7.15
CA ASN A 319 -2.67 -24.26 7.98
C ASN A 319 -1.89 -22.94 7.80
N VAL A 320 -1.82 -22.44 6.57
CA VAL A 320 -1.19 -21.13 6.28
C VAL A 320 -1.96 -20.01 6.97
N LEU A 321 -3.28 -19.97 6.85
CA LEU A 321 -4.13 -18.96 7.46
C LEU A 321 -4.05 -18.99 9.00
N ASN A 322 -3.97 -20.17 9.60
CA ASN A 322 -3.72 -20.31 11.03
C ASN A 322 -2.34 -19.79 11.43
N ARG A 323 -1.31 -20.09 10.66
CA ARG A 323 0.05 -19.60 10.92
C ARG A 323 0.17 -18.07 10.74
N LEU A 324 -0.60 -17.49 9.83
CA LEU A 324 -0.75 -16.04 9.68
C LEU A 324 -1.55 -15.40 10.84
N GLY A 325 -2.11 -16.21 11.75
CA GLY A 325 -2.93 -15.73 12.86
C GLY A 325 -4.24 -15.07 12.41
N ILE A 326 -4.74 -15.44 11.23
CA ILE A 326 -6.02 -14.95 10.70
C ILE A 326 -7.17 -15.76 11.25
N ILE A 327 -6.98 -17.08 11.37
CA ILE A 327 -7.96 -18.02 11.92
C ILE A 327 -7.34 -18.75 13.12
N ARG A 328 -8.19 -19.27 14.01
CA ARG A 328 -7.80 -20.23 15.05
C ARG A 328 -8.41 -21.57 14.70
N VAL A 329 -7.59 -22.59 14.56
CA VAL A 329 -8.05 -23.97 14.42
C VAL A 329 -7.97 -24.60 15.80
N ASP A 330 -9.14 -24.86 16.42
CA ASP A 330 -9.17 -25.65 17.65
C ASP A 330 -8.74 -27.08 17.31
N VAL A 331 -7.71 -27.56 17.99
CA VAL A 331 -7.08 -28.87 17.76
C VAL A 331 -8.01 -30.03 18.22
N SER A 332 -9.29 -29.76 18.59
CA SER A 332 -10.22 -30.73 19.15
C SER A 332 -10.92 -31.65 18.14
N ASP A 333 -10.80 -31.44 16.82
CA ASP A 333 -11.51 -32.28 15.83
C ASP A 333 -10.70 -33.44 15.22
N GLY A 334 -9.56 -33.78 15.82
CA GLY A 334 -8.64 -34.82 15.34
C GLY A 334 -8.90 -36.24 15.84
N ASN A 335 -10.00 -36.57 16.53
CA ASN A 335 -10.24 -37.94 16.98
C ASN A 335 -11.74 -38.29 17.12
N LYS A 336 -12.46 -38.32 16.01
CA LYS A 336 -13.66 -39.17 15.90
C LYS A 336 -13.36 -40.31 14.95
N SER A 337 -12.66 -41.31 15.47
CA SER A 337 -12.70 -42.65 14.92
C SER A 337 -14.15 -43.12 15.00
N SER A 338 -14.78 -43.37 13.86
CA SER A 338 -16.04 -44.08 13.77
C SER A 338 -15.89 -45.49 14.33
N GLY A 339 -16.21 -45.64 15.59
CA GLY A 339 -16.41 -46.97 16.18
C GLY A 339 -17.69 -47.55 15.60
N PHE A 340 -17.54 -48.52 14.71
CA PHE A 340 -18.58 -49.42 14.30
C PHE A 340 -18.84 -50.39 15.48
N GLY A 341 -19.73 -50.01 16.40
CA GLY A 341 -20.25 -50.90 17.43
C GLY A 341 -21.36 -51.76 16.86
N GLY A 342 -21.04 -53.02 16.63
CA GLY A 342 -22.00 -54.02 16.20
C GLY A 342 -23.12 -54.23 17.21
N ILE A 343 -24.34 -54.25 16.70
CA ILE A 343 -25.54 -54.73 17.41
C ILE A 343 -25.68 -56.25 17.15
N PHE A 344 -25.38 -57.07 18.15
CA PHE A 344 -25.96 -58.36 18.28
C PHE A 344 -26.73 -58.38 19.60
N ARG A 345 -28.06 -58.53 19.51
CA ARG A 345 -28.93 -59.02 20.60
C ARG A 345 -29.68 -60.23 20.11
N HIS A 346 -29.56 -61.26 20.94
CA HIS A 346 -30.45 -62.38 20.97
C HIS A 346 -31.91 -61.97 21.14
#